data_3bf054290f9c128ff88509a6e2d42912
#
_entry.id   3bf054290f9c128ff88509a6e2d42912
#
_cell.length_a   1.000
_cell.length_b   1.000
_cell.length_c   1.000
_cell.angle_alpha   90.00
_cell.angle_beta   90.00
_cell.angle_gamma   90.00
#
_symmetry.space_group_name_H-M   'P 1'
#
loop_
_entity.id
_entity.type
_entity.pdbx_description
1 polymer ?
#
loop_
_entity_poly.entity_id
_entity_poly.type
_entity_poly.pdbx_seq_one_letter_code
_entity_poly.pdbx_strand_id
1 'polypeptide(L)'
;MTTASVTGTDLRVRGAVVRQLDWDPEVDAGAIGVSAGDGVVTLTGFVDSYAEKLAAERVAKLIRGVRGVANDIVVRQMVDRTDADIAHDAIVCLKTRPDLADTIQVAIHHGHLTLTGQVQWLLQKEAAEHAVKHIRGLVGIFNHITVKPQAAQRDVQRRIVTALHHHADLDARQIKVTVHDDAVTLKGTVTTWMQRDAAERAAGSAPGIAHVENHIVVEPLEPHDVEPIDEMC
;
A
#
# COMPACT_ATOMS: atom_id res chain seq x y z
N MET A 1 19.27 14.85 19.83
CA MET A 1 19.45 14.34 18.44
C MET A 1 20.19 13.04 18.55
N THR A 2 19.49 11.91 18.52
CA THR A 2 20.07 10.57 18.63
C THR A 2 20.53 10.18 17.22
N THR A 3 21.84 10.15 16.97
CA THR A 3 22.41 9.60 15.75
C THR A 3 22.19 8.11 15.76
N ALA A 4 21.22 7.62 14.98
CA ALA A 4 21.02 6.20 14.75
C ALA A 4 22.34 5.63 14.15
N SER A 5 22.86 4.58 14.78
CA SER A 5 24.07 3.90 14.31
C SER A 5 23.70 3.11 13.05
N VAL A 6 24.21 3.51 11.90
CA VAL A 6 23.97 2.79 10.63
C VAL A 6 24.69 1.46 10.68
N THR A 7 23.93 0.37 10.69
CA THR A 7 24.47 -0.99 10.72
C THR A 7 24.83 -1.48 9.31
N GLY A 8 25.65 -2.53 9.19
CA GLY A 8 25.96 -3.16 7.90
C GLY A 8 24.70 -3.71 7.20
N THR A 9 23.67 -4.03 7.96
CA THR A 9 22.34 -4.44 7.44
C THR A 9 21.62 -3.27 6.81
N ASP A 10 21.64 -2.08 7.43
CA ASP A 10 20.99 -0.89 6.89
C ASP A 10 21.62 -0.43 5.57
N LEU A 11 22.96 -0.55 5.44
CA LEU A 11 23.65 -0.26 4.18
C LEU A 11 23.22 -1.22 3.06
N ARG A 12 23.02 -2.52 3.36
CA ARG A 12 22.51 -3.50 2.39
C ARG A 12 21.07 -3.21 1.99
N VAL A 13 20.21 -2.91 2.95
CA VAL A 13 18.80 -2.52 2.71
C VAL A 13 18.74 -1.28 1.84
N ARG A 14 19.47 -0.20 2.21
CA ARG A 14 19.55 1.01 1.40
C ARG A 14 19.99 0.71 -0.03
N GLY A 15 21.08 -0.03 -0.21
CA GLY A 15 21.59 -0.37 -1.55
C GLY A 15 20.62 -1.23 -2.36
N ALA A 16 19.85 -2.12 -1.72
CA ALA A 16 18.83 -2.91 -2.37
C ALA A 16 17.64 -2.04 -2.83
N VAL A 17 17.19 -1.10 -1.98
CA VAL A 17 16.12 -0.15 -2.33
C VAL A 17 16.53 0.72 -3.52
N VAL A 18 17.73 1.31 -3.50
CA VAL A 18 18.23 2.13 -4.61
C VAL A 18 18.22 1.35 -5.93
N ARG A 19 18.80 0.15 -5.94
CA ARG A 19 18.82 -0.68 -7.17
C ARG A 19 17.42 -1.04 -7.65
N GLN A 20 16.48 -1.28 -6.73
CA GLN A 20 15.11 -1.64 -7.12
C GLN A 20 14.34 -0.42 -7.64
N LEU A 21 14.58 0.78 -7.10
CA LEU A 21 14.02 2.03 -7.63
C LEU A 21 14.57 2.30 -9.04
N ASP A 22 15.88 2.13 -9.26
CA ASP A 22 16.51 2.29 -10.59
C ASP A 22 15.94 1.30 -11.63
N TRP A 23 15.45 0.15 -11.18
CA TRP A 23 14.90 -0.89 -12.05
C TRP A 23 13.41 -0.74 -12.33
N ASP A 24 12.67 -0.02 -11.49
CA ASP A 24 11.21 0.13 -11.64
C ASP A 24 10.90 1.23 -12.68
N PRO A 25 10.20 0.90 -13.79
CA PRO A 25 9.93 1.87 -14.86
C PRO A 25 8.91 2.95 -14.47
N GLU A 26 8.21 2.81 -13.34
CA GLU A 26 7.25 3.80 -12.83
C GLU A 26 7.93 4.88 -11.97
N VAL A 27 9.26 4.79 -11.73
CA VAL A 27 9.99 5.67 -10.80
C VAL A 27 11.21 6.29 -11.47
N ASP A 28 11.33 7.60 -11.43
CA ASP A 28 12.59 8.29 -11.75
C ASP A 28 13.48 8.35 -10.47
N ALA A 29 14.32 7.34 -10.31
CA ALA A 29 15.17 7.21 -9.13
C ALA A 29 16.21 8.35 -9.00
N GLY A 30 16.53 9.06 -10.09
CA GLY A 30 17.54 10.13 -10.09
C GLY A 30 17.23 11.31 -9.15
N ALA A 31 15.95 11.52 -8.85
CA ALA A 31 15.48 12.60 -7.98
C ALA A 31 15.11 12.11 -6.56
N ILE A 32 15.32 10.82 -6.24
CA ILE A 32 14.92 10.21 -4.96
C ILE A 32 16.14 9.87 -4.11
N GLY A 33 16.23 10.48 -2.94
CA GLY A 33 17.22 10.14 -1.91
C GLY A 33 16.70 9.00 -1.02
N VAL A 34 17.58 8.04 -0.70
CA VAL A 34 17.26 6.91 0.16
C VAL A 34 18.20 6.87 1.35
N SER A 35 17.66 6.81 2.55
CA SER A 35 18.40 6.48 3.77
C SER A 35 17.73 5.29 4.48
N ALA A 36 18.52 4.56 5.28
CA ALA A 36 18.02 3.44 6.06
C ALA A 36 18.67 3.43 7.45
N GLY A 37 17.89 3.13 8.47
CA GLY A 37 18.34 3.00 9.85
C GLY A 37 17.36 2.15 10.65
N ASP A 38 17.85 1.16 11.37
CA ASP A 38 17.05 0.23 12.19
C ASP A 38 15.89 -0.44 11.43
N GLY A 39 16.11 -0.73 10.13
CA GLY A 39 15.10 -1.31 9.24
C GLY A 39 14.04 -0.31 8.76
N VAL A 40 14.13 0.97 9.12
CA VAL A 40 13.26 2.02 8.57
C VAL A 40 13.96 2.67 7.38
N VAL A 41 13.27 2.70 6.24
CA VAL A 41 13.71 3.39 5.02
C VAL A 41 13.03 4.75 4.95
N THR A 42 13.81 5.81 4.76
CA THR A 42 13.29 7.15 4.47
C THR A 42 13.56 7.50 3.02
N LEU A 43 12.50 7.81 2.29
CA LEU A 43 12.53 8.29 0.91
C LEU A 43 12.34 9.82 0.93
N THR A 44 13.25 10.54 0.27
CA THR A 44 13.21 12.02 0.18
C THR A 44 13.41 12.45 -1.26
N GLY A 45 13.07 13.69 -1.60
CA GLY A 45 13.29 14.22 -2.94
C GLY A 45 12.01 14.67 -3.61
N PHE A 46 12.02 14.68 -4.95
CA PHE A 46 10.91 15.23 -5.73
C PHE A 46 10.52 14.25 -6.83
N VAL A 47 9.22 14.15 -7.10
CA VAL A 47 8.65 13.38 -8.22
C VAL A 47 7.62 14.24 -8.96
N ASP A 48 7.28 13.85 -10.18
CA ASP A 48 6.38 14.61 -11.04
C ASP A 48 4.91 14.15 -10.91
N SER A 49 4.65 13.03 -10.22
CA SER A 49 3.29 12.54 -10.01
C SER A 49 3.10 11.86 -8.65
N TYR A 50 1.86 11.89 -8.18
CA TYR A 50 1.46 11.16 -6.97
C TYR A 50 1.58 9.63 -7.14
N ALA A 51 1.30 9.14 -8.35
CA ALA A 51 1.47 7.71 -8.66
C ALA A 51 2.93 7.26 -8.51
N GLU A 52 3.88 8.07 -8.95
CA GLU A 52 5.32 7.82 -8.80
C GLU A 52 5.75 7.80 -7.32
N LYS A 53 5.24 8.75 -6.50
CA LYS A 53 5.44 8.74 -5.05
C LYS A 53 4.97 7.42 -4.41
N LEU A 54 3.79 6.93 -4.80
CA LEU A 54 3.25 5.65 -4.32
C LEU A 54 4.06 4.46 -4.84
N ALA A 55 4.54 4.52 -6.10
CA ALA A 55 5.38 3.47 -6.68
C ALA A 55 6.71 3.36 -5.93
N ALA A 56 7.36 4.48 -5.60
CA ALA A 56 8.59 4.50 -4.82
C ALA A 56 8.40 3.87 -3.42
N GLU A 57 7.28 4.18 -2.75
CA GLU A 57 6.94 3.57 -1.46
C GLU A 57 6.71 2.07 -1.58
N ARG A 58 5.95 1.64 -2.61
CA ARG A 58 5.69 0.23 -2.90
C ARG A 58 7.02 -0.53 -3.12
N VAL A 59 7.92 0.03 -3.92
CA VAL A 59 9.23 -0.55 -4.21
C VAL A 59 10.04 -0.74 -2.92
N ALA A 60 10.10 0.28 -2.05
CA ALA A 60 10.81 0.18 -0.79
C ALA A 60 10.25 -0.94 0.11
N LYS A 61 8.92 -1.12 0.16
CA LYS A 61 8.24 -2.18 0.92
C LYS A 61 8.52 -3.60 0.41
N LEU A 62 8.91 -3.77 -0.86
CA LEU A 62 9.25 -5.08 -1.43
C LEU A 62 10.60 -5.62 -0.93
N ILE A 63 11.47 -4.74 -0.40
CA ILE A 63 12.82 -5.12 -0.01
C ILE A 63 12.82 -5.85 1.33
N ARG A 64 13.42 -7.04 1.34
CA ARG A 64 13.60 -7.81 2.57
C ARG A 64 14.46 -7.03 3.56
N GLY A 65 14.03 -6.98 4.82
CA GLY A 65 14.70 -6.22 5.88
C GLY A 65 14.10 -4.83 6.13
N VAL A 66 13.20 -4.36 5.28
CA VAL A 66 12.44 -3.13 5.53
C VAL A 66 11.31 -3.42 6.51
N ARG A 67 11.33 -2.72 7.64
CA ARG A 67 10.33 -2.80 8.72
C ARG A 67 9.35 -1.64 8.69
N GLY A 68 9.77 -0.50 8.11
CA GLY A 68 8.97 0.70 7.95
C GLY A 68 9.48 1.57 6.81
N VAL A 69 8.58 2.35 6.20
CA VAL A 69 8.93 3.32 5.16
C VAL A 69 8.37 4.69 5.56
N ALA A 70 9.25 5.69 5.68
CA ALA A 70 8.90 7.09 5.78
C ALA A 70 8.99 7.69 4.37
N ASN A 71 7.87 8.17 3.82
CA ASN A 71 7.81 8.69 2.46
C ASN A 71 7.67 10.22 2.48
N ASP A 72 8.82 10.91 2.55
CA ASP A 72 8.94 12.37 2.55
C ASP A 72 9.16 12.93 1.13
N ILE A 73 8.86 12.14 0.09
CA ILE A 73 8.92 12.60 -1.30
C ILE A 73 7.85 13.68 -1.52
N VAL A 74 8.26 14.78 -2.13
CA VAL A 74 7.37 15.89 -2.50
C VAL A 74 6.98 15.77 -3.97
N VAL A 75 5.68 15.78 -4.24
CA VAL A 75 5.17 15.82 -5.62
C VAL A 75 5.23 17.27 -6.11
N ARG A 76 5.90 17.51 -7.26
CA ARG A 76 5.99 18.84 -7.86
C ARG A 76 4.61 19.29 -8.34
N GLN A 77 4.17 20.44 -7.87
CA GLN A 77 2.93 21.03 -8.35
C GLN A 77 3.10 21.52 -9.80
N MET A 78 2.25 21.06 -10.69
CA MET A 78 2.22 21.56 -12.08
C MET A 78 1.49 22.90 -12.12
N VAL A 79 2.18 23.94 -12.57
CA VAL A 79 1.64 25.30 -12.63
C VAL A 79 0.47 25.41 -13.62
N ASP A 80 0.39 24.52 -14.60
CA ASP A 80 -0.57 24.57 -15.70
C ASP A 80 -1.93 23.85 -15.40
N ARG A 81 -2.09 23.31 -14.19
CA ARG A 81 -3.29 22.55 -13.81
C ARG A 81 -3.98 23.19 -12.63
N THR A 82 -5.26 23.49 -12.81
CA THR A 82 -6.11 24.02 -11.74
C THR A 82 -6.80 22.89 -10.96
N ASP A 83 -7.24 23.18 -9.74
CA ASP A 83 -8.06 22.23 -8.97
C ASP A 83 -9.34 21.82 -9.72
N ALA A 84 -9.89 22.72 -10.54
CA ALA A 84 -11.07 22.44 -11.38
C ALA A 84 -10.77 21.42 -12.48
N ASP A 85 -9.60 21.50 -13.12
CA ASP A 85 -9.16 20.52 -14.13
C ASP A 85 -8.97 19.13 -13.50
N ILE A 86 -8.33 19.08 -12.33
CA ILE A 86 -8.10 17.83 -11.60
C ILE A 86 -9.44 17.22 -11.16
N ALA A 87 -10.39 18.04 -10.69
CA ALA A 87 -11.73 17.59 -10.30
C ALA A 87 -12.50 17.00 -11.48
N HIS A 88 -12.41 17.68 -12.65
CA HIS A 88 -13.05 17.19 -13.87
C HIS A 88 -12.50 15.81 -14.28
N ASP A 89 -11.18 15.69 -14.32
CA ASP A 89 -10.53 14.41 -14.67
C ASP A 89 -10.87 13.31 -13.67
N ALA A 90 -10.93 13.63 -12.37
CA ALA A 90 -11.32 12.67 -11.34
C ALA A 90 -12.74 12.13 -11.54
N ILE A 91 -13.70 13.04 -11.86
CA ILE A 91 -15.07 12.63 -12.17
C ILE A 91 -15.12 11.77 -13.44
N VAL A 92 -14.35 12.11 -14.48
CA VAL A 92 -14.28 11.31 -15.72
C VAL A 92 -13.71 9.93 -15.42
N CYS A 93 -12.60 9.84 -14.67
CA CYS A 93 -12.00 8.56 -14.28
C CYS A 93 -12.96 7.67 -13.48
N LEU A 94 -13.69 8.24 -12.51
CA LEU A 94 -14.67 7.49 -11.72
C LEU A 94 -15.87 7.02 -12.58
N LYS A 95 -16.30 7.81 -13.56
CA LYS A 95 -17.39 7.44 -14.48
C LYS A 95 -17.04 6.27 -15.40
N THR A 96 -15.77 5.98 -15.63
CA THR A 96 -15.36 4.76 -16.37
C THR A 96 -15.65 3.47 -15.58
N ARG A 97 -15.99 3.60 -14.30
CA ARG A 97 -16.32 2.52 -13.37
C ARG A 97 -17.80 2.65 -12.96
N PRO A 98 -18.74 1.97 -13.63
CA PRO A 98 -20.17 2.12 -13.36
C PRO A 98 -20.59 1.78 -11.92
N ASP A 99 -19.81 0.91 -11.27
CA ASP A 99 -19.99 0.50 -9.86
C ASP A 99 -19.61 1.58 -8.83
N LEU A 100 -18.96 2.69 -9.28
CA LEU A 100 -18.46 3.78 -8.44
C LEU A 100 -19.06 5.15 -8.78
N ALA A 101 -19.52 5.34 -10.01
CA ALA A 101 -19.80 6.65 -10.60
C ALA A 101 -20.83 7.51 -9.85
N ASP A 102 -21.87 6.88 -9.28
CA ASP A 102 -23.00 7.62 -8.69
C ASP A 102 -22.90 7.72 -7.16
N THR A 103 -21.93 7.04 -6.54
CA THR A 103 -21.85 6.93 -5.07
C THR A 103 -20.72 7.75 -4.46
N ILE A 104 -19.78 8.23 -5.30
CA ILE A 104 -18.57 8.91 -4.85
C ILE A 104 -18.60 10.38 -5.25
N GLN A 105 -18.31 11.23 -4.28
CA GLN A 105 -18.13 12.67 -4.45
C GLN A 105 -16.64 13.03 -4.37
N VAL A 106 -16.26 14.04 -5.14
CA VAL A 106 -14.88 14.51 -5.29
C VAL A 106 -14.80 15.95 -4.82
N ALA A 107 -13.80 16.24 -3.96
CA ALA A 107 -13.41 17.60 -3.62
C ALA A 107 -11.90 17.75 -3.80
N ILE A 108 -11.45 18.89 -4.33
CA ILE A 108 -10.02 19.17 -4.54
C ILE A 108 -9.66 20.46 -3.82
N HIS A 109 -8.48 20.45 -3.20
CA HIS A 109 -7.89 21.64 -2.59
C HIS A 109 -6.36 21.59 -2.69
N HIS A 110 -5.78 22.55 -3.42
CA HIS A 110 -4.32 22.63 -3.67
C HIS A 110 -3.72 21.30 -4.18
N GLY A 111 -4.38 20.66 -5.16
CA GLY A 111 -3.95 19.39 -5.72
C GLY A 111 -4.20 18.18 -4.82
N HIS A 112 -4.80 18.34 -3.64
CA HIS A 112 -5.20 17.24 -2.77
C HIS A 112 -6.66 16.84 -3.06
N LEU A 113 -6.83 15.60 -3.49
CA LEU A 113 -8.13 15.01 -3.79
C LEU A 113 -8.72 14.36 -2.54
N THR A 114 -9.94 14.74 -2.21
CA THR A 114 -10.74 14.08 -1.19
C THR A 114 -11.88 13.30 -1.85
N LEU A 115 -11.92 11.99 -1.64
CA LEU A 115 -12.99 11.10 -2.06
C LEU A 115 -13.92 10.85 -0.86
N THR A 116 -15.21 11.12 -1.04
CA THR A 116 -16.25 10.84 -0.04
C THR A 116 -17.40 10.08 -0.69
N GLY A 117 -18.18 9.38 0.12
CA GLY A 117 -19.32 8.62 -0.37
C GLY A 117 -19.46 7.29 0.34
N GLN A 118 -20.32 6.43 -0.19
CA GLN A 118 -20.60 5.14 0.41
C GLN A 118 -20.63 4.05 -0.65
N VAL A 119 -19.87 2.98 -0.42
CA VAL A 119 -19.78 1.80 -1.31
C VAL A 119 -20.22 0.53 -0.57
N GLN A 120 -20.41 -0.56 -1.29
CA GLN A 120 -20.84 -1.84 -0.70
C GLN A 120 -19.66 -2.74 -0.30
N TRP A 121 -18.49 -2.55 -0.92
CA TRP A 121 -17.32 -3.41 -0.75
C TRP A 121 -16.07 -2.59 -0.51
N LEU A 122 -15.19 -3.10 0.35
CA LEU A 122 -13.88 -2.48 0.59
C LEU A 122 -13.06 -2.35 -0.71
N LEU A 123 -13.12 -3.36 -1.58
CA LEU A 123 -12.48 -3.30 -2.90
C LEU A 123 -12.95 -2.14 -3.79
N GLN A 124 -14.19 -1.69 -3.65
CA GLN A 124 -14.67 -0.50 -4.39
C GLN A 124 -14.01 0.78 -3.88
N LYS A 125 -13.79 0.89 -2.57
CA LYS A 125 -13.04 2.01 -1.96
C LYS A 125 -11.62 2.07 -2.50
N GLU A 126 -10.92 0.93 -2.55
CA GLU A 126 -9.55 0.83 -3.10
C GLU A 126 -9.56 1.11 -4.61
N ALA A 127 -10.53 0.56 -5.34
CA ALA A 127 -10.67 0.77 -6.78
C ALA A 127 -10.92 2.24 -7.15
N ALA A 128 -11.64 2.99 -6.30
CA ALA A 128 -11.84 4.42 -6.49
C ALA A 128 -10.53 5.21 -6.40
N GLU A 129 -9.71 4.91 -5.39
CA GLU A 129 -8.38 5.52 -5.24
C GLU A 129 -7.46 5.16 -6.41
N HIS A 130 -7.45 3.89 -6.81
CA HIS A 130 -6.68 3.40 -7.96
C HIS A 130 -7.08 4.07 -9.28
N ALA A 131 -8.35 4.39 -9.47
CA ALA A 131 -8.84 5.04 -10.69
C ALA A 131 -8.30 6.46 -10.84
N VAL A 132 -8.05 7.17 -9.73
CA VAL A 132 -7.69 8.59 -9.76
C VAL A 132 -6.20 8.88 -9.50
N LYS A 133 -5.42 7.91 -9.00
CA LYS A 133 -4.02 8.15 -8.57
C LYS A 133 -3.08 8.64 -9.67
N HIS A 134 -3.41 8.38 -10.95
CA HIS A 134 -2.60 8.78 -12.11
C HIS A 134 -2.98 10.15 -12.70
N ILE A 135 -3.91 10.88 -12.09
CA ILE A 135 -4.32 12.20 -12.58
C ILE A 135 -3.16 13.17 -12.42
N ARG A 136 -2.83 13.87 -13.50
CA ARG A 136 -1.76 14.86 -13.53
C ARG A 136 -2.12 16.09 -12.67
N GLY A 137 -1.15 16.57 -11.90
CA GLY A 137 -1.34 17.69 -10.97
C GLY A 137 -1.81 17.26 -9.58
N LEU A 138 -2.11 15.96 -9.38
CA LEU A 138 -2.49 15.43 -8.09
C LEU A 138 -1.26 15.34 -7.18
N VAL A 139 -1.40 15.88 -5.97
CA VAL A 139 -0.35 15.87 -4.92
C VAL A 139 -0.60 14.81 -3.87
N GLY A 140 -1.88 14.52 -3.60
CA GLY A 140 -2.27 13.53 -2.60
C GLY A 140 -3.75 13.14 -2.69
N ILE A 141 -4.11 12.02 -2.09
CA ILE A 141 -5.49 11.51 -2.01
C ILE A 141 -5.86 11.26 -0.55
N PHE A 142 -7.02 11.78 -0.14
CA PHE A 142 -7.69 11.44 1.12
C PHE A 142 -8.94 10.61 0.81
N ASN A 143 -8.89 9.32 1.09
CA ASN A 143 -9.98 8.41 0.80
C ASN A 143 -10.89 8.20 2.02
N HIS A 144 -11.91 9.05 2.14
CA HIS A 144 -12.94 9.02 3.18
C HIS A 144 -14.22 8.26 2.74
N ILE A 145 -14.12 7.41 1.72
CA ILE A 145 -15.23 6.54 1.31
C ILE A 145 -15.52 5.56 2.46
N THR A 146 -16.79 5.46 2.82
CA THR A 146 -17.28 4.51 3.84
C THR A 146 -17.86 3.27 3.16
N VAL A 147 -17.66 2.10 3.77
CA VAL A 147 -18.26 0.84 3.31
C VAL A 147 -19.53 0.61 4.08
N LYS A 148 -20.62 0.26 3.39
CA LYS A 148 -21.89 -0.13 4.06
C LYS A 148 -21.69 -1.41 4.84
N PRO A 149 -21.97 -1.44 6.16
CA PRO A 149 -21.99 -2.69 6.89
C PRO A 149 -23.02 -3.64 6.28
N GLN A 150 -22.61 -4.84 5.95
CA GLN A 150 -23.50 -5.94 5.59
C GLN A 150 -23.37 -6.99 6.69
N ALA A 151 -24.47 -7.58 7.12
CA ALA A 151 -24.43 -8.66 8.11
C ALA A 151 -23.47 -9.76 7.60
N ALA A 152 -22.39 -9.98 8.35
CA ALA A 152 -21.40 -10.98 8.01
C ALA A 152 -22.07 -12.37 7.98
N GLN A 153 -21.92 -13.11 6.88
CA GLN A 153 -22.41 -14.48 6.79
C GLN A 153 -21.59 -15.36 7.75
N ARG A 154 -22.23 -16.33 8.39
CA ARG A 154 -21.63 -17.22 9.41
C ARG A 154 -20.33 -17.93 9.01
N ASP A 155 -19.99 -17.91 7.73
CA ASP A 155 -18.80 -18.58 7.16
C ASP A 155 -17.68 -17.64 6.72
N VAL A 156 -17.78 -16.32 6.98
CA VAL A 156 -16.80 -15.33 6.50
C VAL A 156 -15.40 -15.62 7.01
N GLN A 157 -15.25 -15.93 8.30
CA GLN A 157 -13.95 -16.26 8.88
C GLN A 157 -13.30 -17.45 8.17
N ARG A 158 -14.07 -18.54 7.93
CA ARG A 158 -13.56 -19.73 7.23
C ARG A 158 -13.18 -19.41 5.79
N ARG A 159 -13.94 -18.57 5.09
CA ARG A 159 -13.64 -18.14 3.72
C ARG A 159 -12.36 -17.31 3.66
N ILE A 160 -12.16 -16.39 4.60
CA ILE A 160 -10.94 -15.60 4.70
C ILE A 160 -9.74 -16.52 4.96
N VAL A 161 -9.81 -17.42 5.93
CA VAL A 161 -8.75 -18.38 6.22
C VAL A 161 -8.44 -19.24 4.99
N THR A 162 -9.46 -19.71 4.28
CA THR A 162 -9.26 -20.48 3.04
C THR A 162 -8.60 -19.61 1.95
N ALA A 163 -9.01 -18.36 1.78
CA ALA A 163 -8.40 -17.45 0.83
C ALA A 163 -6.92 -17.19 1.15
N LEU A 164 -6.57 -17.00 2.42
CA LEU A 164 -5.18 -16.86 2.87
C LEU A 164 -4.34 -18.11 2.54
N HIS A 165 -4.90 -19.31 2.73
CA HIS A 165 -4.21 -20.57 2.38
C HIS A 165 -3.97 -20.76 0.88
N HIS A 166 -4.78 -20.13 0.01
CA HIS A 166 -4.58 -20.20 -1.44
C HIS A 166 -3.52 -19.22 -1.97
N HIS A 167 -3.06 -18.28 -1.15
CA HIS A 167 -1.91 -17.44 -1.49
C HIS A 167 -0.62 -18.20 -1.19
N ALA A 168 0.07 -18.65 -2.25
CA ALA A 168 1.26 -19.49 -2.15
C ALA A 168 2.42 -18.85 -1.35
N ASP A 169 2.42 -17.51 -1.25
CA ASP A 169 3.45 -16.73 -0.56
C ASP A 169 3.13 -16.46 0.92
N LEU A 170 1.96 -16.89 1.42
CA LEU A 170 1.53 -16.66 2.80
C LEU A 170 1.60 -17.97 3.61
N ASP A 171 2.37 -17.96 4.69
CA ASP A 171 2.18 -18.99 5.72
C ASP A 171 0.97 -18.63 6.60
N ALA A 172 -0.21 -19.01 6.10
CA ALA A 172 -1.49 -18.72 6.74
C ALA A 172 -1.60 -19.31 8.16
N ARG A 173 -0.71 -20.23 8.56
CA ARG A 173 -0.68 -20.81 9.92
C ARG A 173 -0.21 -19.79 10.96
N GLN A 174 0.53 -18.78 10.54
CA GLN A 174 1.04 -17.72 11.41
C GLN A 174 0.08 -16.53 11.50
N ILE A 175 -1.03 -16.54 10.74
CA ILE A 175 -2.00 -15.46 10.72
C ILE A 175 -3.30 -15.89 11.40
N LYS A 176 -3.61 -15.27 12.52
CA LYS A 176 -4.87 -15.44 13.23
C LYS A 176 -5.90 -14.45 12.69
N VAL A 177 -7.02 -14.97 12.22
CA VAL A 177 -8.17 -14.20 11.73
C VAL A 177 -9.28 -14.22 12.78
N THR A 178 -9.76 -13.04 13.17
CA THR A 178 -10.94 -12.90 14.03
C THR A 178 -11.92 -12.00 13.31
N VAL A 179 -13.17 -12.45 13.22
CA VAL A 179 -14.27 -11.68 12.60
C VAL A 179 -15.27 -11.31 13.68
N HIS A 180 -15.58 -10.04 13.77
CA HIS A 180 -16.58 -9.50 14.66
C HIS A 180 -17.48 -8.54 13.86
N ASP A 181 -18.74 -8.91 13.68
CA ASP A 181 -19.72 -8.20 12.84
C ASP A 181 -19.19 -8.00 11.40
N ASP A 182 -18.88 -6.77 11.00
CA ASP A 182 -18.39 -6.39 9.69
C ASP A 182 -16.86 -6.06 9.70
N ALA A 183 -16.19 -6.28 10.84
CA ALA A 183 -14.76 -6.04 11.01
C ALA A 183 -13.96 -7.35 11.07
N VAL A 184 -12.81 -7.35 10.42
CA VAL A 184 -11.82 -8.42 10.49
C VAL A 184 -10.56 -7.91 11.17
N THR A 185 -10.10 -8.61 12.20
CA THR A 185 -8.80 -8.37 12.82
C THR A 185 -7.84 -9.47 12.40
N LEU A 186 -6.72 -9.07 11.80
CA LEU A 186 -5.61 -9.94 11.42
C LEU A 186 -4.47 -9.75 12.42
N LYS A 187 -3.95 -10.84 13.01
CA LYS A 187 -2.79 -10.81 13.92
C LYS A 187 -1.83 -11.91 13.56
N GLY A 188 -0.54 -11.67 13.70
CA GLY A 188 0.51 -12.65 13.43
C GLY A 188 1.78 -12.00 12.92
N THR A 189 2.65 -12.81 12.35
CA THR A 189 3.93 -12.38 11.78
C THR A 189 4.05 -12.83 10.34
N VAL A 190 4.67 -11.98 9.52
CA VAL A 190 5.03 -12.28 8.14
C VAL A 190 6.44 -11.76 7.87
N THR A 191 7.07 -12.22 6.80
CA THR A 191 8.47 -11.86 6.50
C THR A 191 8.60 -10.65 5.58
N THR A 192 7.51 -10.26 4.90
CA THR A 192 7.53 -9.14 3.95
C THR A 192 6.26 -8.29 4.04
N TRP A 193 6.39 -7.01 3.68
CA TRP A 193 5.23 -6.11 3.52
C TRP A 193 4.24 -6.60 2.48
N MET A 194 4.73 -7.22 1.41
CA MET A 194 3.88 -7.78 0.36
C MET A 194 2.94 -8.86 0.92
N GLN A 195 3.44 -9.72 1.81
CA GLN A 195 2.63 -10.72 2.49
C GLN A 195 1.57 -10.09 3.39
N ARG A 196 1.95 -9.03 4.14
CA ARG A 196 1.03 -8.28 4.99
C ARG A 196 -0.10 -7.65 4.17
N ASP A 197 0.25 -6.99 3.06
CA ASP A 197 -0.73 -6.35 2.17
C ASP A 197 -1.59 -7.40 1.43
N ALA A 198 -1.04 -8.56 1.08
CA ALA A 198 -1.80 -9.67 0.50
C ALA A 198 -2.82 -10.25 1.48
N ALA A 199 -2.46 -10.38 2.76
CA ALA A 199 -3.37 -10.84 3.81
C ALA A 199 -4.53 -9.84 4.02
N GLU A 200 -4.24 -8.54 4.02
CA GLU A 200 -5.23 -7.49 4.15
C GLU A 200 -6.24 -7.49 2.99
N ARG A 201 -5.74 -7.57 1.74
CA ARG A 201 -6.58 -7.66 0.55
C ARG A 201 -7.45 -8.92 0.54
N ALA A 202 -6.89 -10.06 0.93
CA ALA A 202 -7.65 -11.31 1.02
C ALA A 202 -8.80 -11.20 2.03
N ALA A 203 -8.55 -10.58 3.18
CA ALA A 203 -9.58 -10.33 4.20
C ALA A 203 -10.64 -9.33 3.71
N GLY A 204 -10.21 -8.23 3.08
CA GLY A 204 -11.10 -7.19 2.56
C GLY A 204 -11.96 -7.62 1.37
N SER A 205 -11.56 -8.69 0.66
CA SER A 205 -12.34 -9.26 -0.43
C SER A 205 -13.52 -10.12 0.04
N ALA A 206 -13.61 -10.40 1.33
CA ALA A 206 -14.68 -11.22 1.86
C ALA A 206 -16.01 -10.43 1.92
N PRO A 207 -17.15 -11.05 1.53
CA PRO A 207 -18.43 -10.38 1.53
C PRO A 207 -18.88 -10.03 2.95
N GLY A 208 -19.37 -8.80 3.13
CA GLY A 208 -19.86 -8.29 4.42
C GLY A 208 -18.80 -7.68 5.32
N ILE A 209 -17.56 -7.60 4.87
CA ILE A 209 -16.48 -6.94 5.60
C ILE A 209 -16.39 -5.46 5.17
N ALA A 210 -16.53 -4.57 6.14
CA ALA A 210 -16.39 -3.13 5.95
C ALA A 210 -15.03 -2.61 6.44
N HIS A 211 -14.42 -3.30 7.42
CA HIS A 211 -13.16 -2.89 8.01
C HIS A 211 -12.19 -4.06 8.17
N VAL A 212 -10.92 -3.81 7.87
CA VAL A 212 -9.82 -4.74 8.17
C VAL A 212 -8.82 -4.05 9.09
N GLU A 213 -8.69 -4.57 10.31
CA GLU A 213 -7.66 -4.16 11.26
C GLU A 213 -6.45 -5.08 11.12
N ASN A 214 -5.39 -4.57 10.49
CA ASN A 214 -4.21 -5.35 10.20
C ASN A 214 -3.12 -5.12 11.26
N HIS A 215 -3.06 -6.00 12.25
CA HIS A 215 -2.04 -6.05 13.30
C HIS A 215 -0.94 -7.09 13.01
N ILE A 216 -0.74 -7.46 11.73
CA ILE A 216 0.36 -8.33 11.33
C ILE A 216 1.67 -7.55 11.44
N VAL A 217 2.63 -8.15 12.13
CA VAL A 217 3.99 -7.62 12.28
C VAL A 217 4.86 -8.17 11.15
N VAL A 218 5.67 -7.32 10.54
CA VAL A 218 6.66 -7.73 9.54
C VAL A 218 7.98 -7.99 10.25
N GLU A 219 8.36 -9.27 10.37
CA GLU A 219 9.65 -9.70 10.92
C GLU A 219 10.48 -10.32 9.79
N PRO A 220 11.49 -9.60 9.27
CA PRO A 220 12.37 -10.15 8.25
C PRO A 220 13.11 -11.37 8.79
N LEU A 221 13.25 -12.42 7.96
CA LEU A 221 14.06 -13.58 8.31
C LEU A 221 15.49 -13.14 8.65
N GLU A 222 16.00 -13.59 9.79
CA GLU A 222 17.41 -13.38 10.17
C GLU A 222 18.33 -14.08 9.12
N PRO A 223 19.53 -13.53 8.86
CA PRO A 223 20.42 -14.04 7.81
C PRO A 223 20.88 -15.49 7.99
N HIS A 224 20.62 -16.10 9.14
CA HIS A 224 21.00 -17.48 9.43
C HIS A 224 20.03 -18.54 8.89
N ASP A 225 18.81 -18.13 8.45
CA ASP A 225 17.78 -19.06 7.96
C ASP A 225 17.85 -19.27 6.44
N VAL A 226 18.84 -18.69 5.77
CA VAL A 226 19.07 -18.91 4.34
C VAL A 226 20.13 -19.99 4.22
N GLU A 227 19.72 -21.25 3.97
CA GLU A 227 20.66 -22.29 3.55
C GLU A 227 21.51 -21.77 2.37
N PRO A 228 22.84 -21.96 2.41
CA PRO A 228 23.68 -21.57 1.27
C PRO A 228 23.22 -22.39 0.06
N ILE A 229 22.91 -21.69 -1.02
CA ILE A 229 22.70 -22.33 -2.31
C ILE A 229 24.06 -22.94 -2.67
N ASP A 230 24.15 -24.28 -2.60
CA ASP A 230 25.32 -25.02 -3.06
C ASP A 230 25.61 -24.56 -4.50
N GLU A 231 26.78 -23.95 -4.66
CA GLU A 231 27.38 -23.74 -5.97
C GLU A 231 27.63 -25.10 -6.60
N MET A 232 26.63 -25.64 -7.31
CA MET A 232 26.88 -26.73 -8.23
C MET A 232 27.42 -26.13 -9.53
N CYS A 233 28.69 -26.44 -9.76
CA CYS A 233 29.48 -26.23 -10.98
C CYS A 233 28.74 -26.58 -12.29
#